data_ad40096b1a6dd86d26e0932844deeb40
#
_entry.id   ad40096b1a6dd86d26e0932844deeb40
#
_cell.length_a   1.000
_cell.length_b   1.000
_cell.length_c   1.000
_cell.angle_alpha   90.00
_cell.angle_beta   90.00
_cell.angle_gamma   90.00
#
_symmetry.space_group_name_H-M   'P 1'
#
loop_
_entity.id
_entity.type
_entity.pdbx_description
1 polymer ?
#
loop_
_entity_poly.entity_id
_entity_poly.type
_entity_poly.pdbx_seq_one_letter_code
_entity_poly.pdbx_strand_id
1 'polypeptide(L)'
;MNLFEIDKEVKLQKTVRVLVYPNITFQEDLEKDSYIQVIKKQISLLNEIRDDLWFYLILPCSVPSLQFTNVTQYVVPMPTYPPTMRSHFDVPRIKEILSRELDFDLVMTHLPEHTHALKNVMYNTTHHEPKFFGYCHWWDVKDVVAWSKDSFIQQITGVLEYERCYLNTQHQKDLVINQAKKTFNDDTIIKLNDILVPQHLGVDEKDIVDKINETPEKIIVFNHRPDTYKHFKEFVAVCDELYEIRQDFKVWVPLLPNPTRKYMVTTKGNKEWYYKELQKCYVGFSPKQSYGGWSVSTTDGMMNGVPYIMYDDTYYHELNEMGDFFEDDHTAIQLLNTYLDDPEYRNEEASKAIDWMKNKLVYKDKMLEMLFYMDRLVIETRAVKDTDRFKDIVEWIKTAGKLSKKDIIERLGWGRGIKWTPYRRALMNHPNIYDVNGSTPYYYYKY
;
A
#
# COMPACT_ATOMS: atom_id res chain seq x y z
N MET A 1 -20.78 -0.71 20.29
CA MET A 1 -19.62 -0.36 21.14
C MET A 1 -18.86 0.69 20.36
N ASN A 2 -18.85 1.93 20.83
CA ASN A 2 -18.36 3.07 20.07
C ASN A 2 -16.82 2.98 20.01
N LEU A 3 -16.26 2.76 18.83
CA LEU A 3 -14.82 2.59 18.58
C LEU A 3 -13.96 3.77 19.09
N PHE A 4 -14.58 4.92 19.34
CA PHE A 4 -13.93 6.14 19.83
C PHE A 4 -13.71 6.19 21.35
N GLU A 5 -14.27 5.28 22.14
CA GLU A 5 -14.09 5.28 23.61
C GLU A 5 -12.92 4.44 24.12
N ILE A 6 -12.34 3.57 23.26
CA ILE A 6 -11.14 2.79 23.63
C ILE A 6 -9.86 3.65 23.59
N ASP A 7 -9.92 4.82 22.98
CA ASP A 7 -8.74 5.61 22.58
C ASP A 7 -8.19 6.57 23.65
N LYS A 8 -8.80 6.67 24.81
CA LYS A 8 -8.36 7.68 25.81
C LYS A 8 -7.43 7.17 26.90
N GLU A 9 -7.23 5.87 27.08
CA GLU A 9 -6.46 5.36 28.22
C GLU A 9 -5.18 4.58 27.89
N VAL A 10 -4.91 4.21 26.66
CA VAL A 10 -3.66 3.53 26.30
C VAL A 10 -2.74 4.48 25.53
N LYS A 11 -2.21 5.49 26.21
CA LYS A 11 -0.98 6.13 25.73
C LYS A 11 0.12 5.07 25.82
N LEU A 12 0.55 4.58 24.66
CA LEU A 12 1.75 3.76 24.58
C LEU A 12 2.90 4.59 25.15
N GLN A 13 3.35 4.29 26.36
CA GLN A 13 4.38 5.05 27.10
C GLN A 13 5.75 5.07 26.40
N LYS A 14 5.88 4.43 25.24
CA LYS A 14 7.13 4.30 24.49
C LYS A 14 6.87 4.47 23.00
N THR A 15 7.75 5.21 22.33
CA THR A 15 7.79 5.34 20.86
C THR A 15 7.62 4.00 20.17
N VAL A 16 6.70 3.94 19.21
CA VAL A 16 6.50 2.79 18.34
C VAL A 16 7.46 2.89 17.15
N ARG A 17 8.33 1.91 17.01
CA ARG A 17 9.36 1.87 15.97
C ARG A 17 8.91 0.98 14.81
N VAL A 18 8.77 1.58 13.63
CA VAL A 18 8.30 0.91 12.42
C VAL A 18 9.41 0.88 11.37
N LEU A 19 9.91 -0.31 11.05
CA LEU A 19 10.79 -0.47 9.90
C LEU A 19 9.94 -0.51 8.63
N VAL A 20 10.24 0.34 7.65
CA VAL A 20 9.56 0.40 6.35
C VAL A 20 10.50 -0.10 5.25
N TYR A 21 10.08 -1.15 4.56
CA TYR A 21 10.83 -1.74 3.44
C TYR A 21 9.97 -1.69 2.16
N PRO A 22 10.12 -0.62 1.34
CA PRO A 22 9.26 -0.36 0.20
C PRO A 22 9.66 -1.16 -1.05
N ASN A 23 8.74 -1.21 -2.02
CA ASN A 23 9.02 -1.70 -3.38
C ASN A 23 9.29 -0.50 -4.30
N ILE A 24 10.53 -0.15 -4.50
CA ILE A 24 10.92 1.01 -5.29
C ILE A 24 11.55 0.57 -6.61
N THR A 25 11.09 1.20 -7.70
CA THR A 25 11.73 1.11 -9.00
C THR A 25 12.78 2.22 -9.11
N PHE A 26 14.04 1.84 -9.40
CA PHE A 26 15.08 2.83 -9.61
C PHE A 26 14.75 3.73 -10.82
N GLN A 27 14.79 5.03 -10.60
CA GLN A 27 14.62 6.05 -11.63
C GLN A 27 15.46 7.30 -11.23
N GLU A 28 15.74 8.17 -12.18
CA GLU A 28 16.54 9.38 -11.94
C GLU A 28 15.98 10.27 -10.84
N ASP A 29 14.65 10.30 -10.72
CA ASP A 29 13.93 11.09 -9.73
C ASP A 29 12.99 10.21 -8.93
N LEU A 30 13.45 9.73 -7.77
CA LEU A 30 12.66 8.91 -6.85
C LEU A 30 11.45 9.64 -6.27
N GLU A 31 11.42 10.96 -6.29
CA GLU A 31 10.24 11.73 -5.88
C GLU A 31 9.00 11.43 -6.73
N LYS A 32 9.18 10.86 -7.92
CA LYS A 32 8.10 10.44 -8.81
C LYS A 32 7.68 8.98 -8.65
N ASP A 33 8.40 8.23 -7.83
CA ASP A 33 8.05 6.82 -7.59
C ASP A 33 6.73 6.71 -6.82
N SER A 34 5.85 5.83 -7.27
CA SER A 34 4.49 5.68 -6.72
C SER A 34 4.51 5.21 -5.26
N TYR A 35 5.43 4.32 -4.87
CA TYR A 35 5.55 3.90 -3.48
C TYR A 35 6.10 4.99 -2.58
N ILE A 36 7.05 5.80 -3.08
CA ILE A 36 7.53 6.97 -2.34
C ILE A 36 6.38 7.93 -2.05
N GLN A 37 5.53 8.19 -3.04
CA GLN A 37 4.36 9.05 -2.85
C GLN A 37 3.36 8.46 -1.85
N VAL A 38 3.09 7.16 -1.92
CA VAL A 38 2.22 6.46 -0.96
C VAL A 38 2.80 6.52 0.46
N ILE A 39 4.07 6.18 0.64
CA ILE A 39 4.73 6.20 1.96
C ILE A 39 4.75 7.61 2.55
N LYS A 40 5.10 8.61 1.75
CA LYS A 40 5.08 10.02 2.17
C LYS A 40 3.71 10.41 2.70
N LYS A 41 2.66 10.04 1.96
CA LYS A 41 1.29 10.29 2.33
C LYS A 41 0.91 9.60 3.63
N GLN A 42 1.22 8.30 3.74
CA GLN A 42 0.96 7.52 4.94
C GLN A 42 1.64 8.12 6.18
N ILE A 43 2.93 8.44 6.09
CA ILE A 43 3.68 9.05 7.21
C ILE A 43 3.09 10.41 7.57
N SER A 44 2.79 11.25 6.56
CA SER A 44 2.20 12.59 6.81
C SER A 44 0.90 12.49 7.60
N LEU A 45 -0.03 11.62 7.16
CA LEU A 45 -1.32 11.47 7.81
C LEU A 45 -1.23 10.78 9.17
N LEU A 46 -0.34 9.79 9.32
CA LEU A 46 -0.12 9.15 10.62
C LEU A 46 0.46 10.16 11.62
N ASN A 47 1.34 11.06 11.18
CA ASN A 47 1.90 12.11 12.04
C ASN A 47 0.87 13.18 12.44
N GLU A 48 -0.17 13.41 11.64
CA GLU A 48 -1.29 14.28 12.03
C GLU A 48 -2.14 13.68 13.17
N ILE A 49 -2.13 12.35 13.29
CA ILE A 49 -2.96 11.62 14.24
C ILE A 49 -2.17 11.29 15.51
N ARG A 50 -0.86 10.99 15.38
CA ARG A 50 0.00 10.51 16.47
C ARG A 50 1.43 11.05 16.38
N ASP A 51 2.02 11.30 17.54
CA ASP A 51 3.37 11.84 17.69
C ASP A 51 4.40 10.82 18.23
N ASP A 52 3.93 9.60 18.57
CA ASP A 52 4.78 8.55 19.14
C ASP A 52 5.27 7.49 18.15
N LEU A 53 5.02 7.68 16.85
CA LEU A 53 5.53 6.82 15.78
C LEU A 53 6.92 7.26 15.34
N TRP A 54 7.82 6.33 15.09
CA TRP A 54 9.11 6.57 14.45
C TRP A 54 9.33 5.59 13.31
N PHE A 55 9.61 6.12 12.11
CA PHE A 55 9.76 5.35 10.90
C PHE A 55 11.23 5.23 10.49
N TYR A 56 11.65 4.02 10.17
CA TYR A 56 12.99 3.69 9.68
C TYR A 56 12.85 3.14 8.27
N LEU A 57 13.26 3.92 7.27
CA LEU A 57 13.06 3.60 5.87
C LEU A 57 14.34 3.03 5.27
N ILE A 58 14.26 1.86 4.65
CA ILE A 58 15.35 1.30 3.82
C ILE A 58 15.11 1.74 2.38
N LEU A 59 15.98 2.58 1.85
CA LEU A 59 15.82 3.24 0.55
C LEU A 59 17.07 3.04 -0.32
N PRO A 60 16.96 3.05 -1.66
CA PRO A 60 18.14 2.96 -2.56
C PRO A 60 18.99 4.22 -2.57
N CYS A 61 18.40 5.38 -2.27
CA CYS A 61 19.10 6.65 -2.02
C CYS A 61 18.26 7.52 -1.09
N SER A 62 18.82 8.63 -0.62
CA SER A 62 18.08 9.59 0.20
C SER A 62 16.99 10.30 -0.61
N VAL A 63 15.81 10.47 0.00
CA VAL A 63 14.63 11.11 -0.60
C VAL A 63 14.28 12.34 0.23
N PRO A 64 14.54 13.56 -0.27
CA PRO A 64 14.33 14.80 0.49
C PRO A 64 12.89 14.99 0.98
N SER A 65 11.89 14.63 0.20
CA SER A 65 10.49 14.78 0.60
C SER A 65 10.03 13.87 1.73
N LEU A 66 10.86 12.88 2.13
CA LEU A 66 10.63 11.99 3.27
C LEU A 66 11.41 12.42 4.53
N GLN A 67 11.93 13.63 4.57
CA GLN A 67 12.62 14.19 5.74
C GLN A 67 11.61 14.74 6.75
N PHE A 68 10.93 13.85 7.47
CA PHE A 68 10.12 14.18 8.65
C PHE A 68 10.97 14.05 9.92
N THR A 69 10.60 14.76 10.99
CA THR A 69 11.33 14.76 12.26
C THR A 69 11.43 13.39 12.93
N ASN A 70 10.49 12.51 12.63
CA ASN A 70 10.38 11.15 13.15
C ASN A 70 10.70 10.07 12.09
N VAL A 71 11.47 10.43 11.07
CA VAL A 71 11.90 9.51 10.02
C VAL A 71 13.43 9.42 9.97
N THR A 72 13.92 8.20 10.00
CA THR A 72 15.32 7.86 9.75
C THR A 72 15.42 7.14 8.39
N GLN A 73 16.22 7.65 7.48
CA GLN A 73 16.45 7.02 6.17
C GLN A 73 17.78 6.26 6.18
N TYR A 74 17.74 4.99 5.84
CA TYR A 74 18.90 4.14 5.64
C TYR A 74 19.09 3.86 4.15
N VAL A 75 20.22 4.27 3.61
CA VAL A 75 20.53 4.08 2.21
C VAL A 75 21.20 2.73 1.99
N VAL A 76 20.55 1.90 1.18
CA VAL A 76 21.08 0.65 0.66
C VAL A 76 21.16 0.79 -0.87
N PRO A 77 22.32 1.16 -1.43
CA PRO A 77 22.47 1.37 -2.86
C PRO A 77 22.09 0.11 -3.63
N MET A 78 21.29 0.28 -4.66
CA MET A 78 20.92 -0.81 -5.56
C MET A 78 21.88 -0.85 -6.76
N PRO A 79 22.09 -2.02 -7.36
CA PRO A 79 22.76 -2.10 -8.64
C PRO A 79 21.92 -1.36 -9.70
N THR A 80 22.63 -0.80 -10.69
CA THR A 80 21.96 -0.09 -11.78
C THR A 80 21.10 -0.99 -12.67
N TYR A 81 21.31 -2.30 -12.57
CA TYR A 81 20.54 -3.30 -13.31
C TYR A 81 20.47 -4.62 -12.52
N PRO A 82 19.26 -5.19 -12.34
CA PRO A 82 17.94 -4.63 -12.67
C PRO A 82 17.56 -3.46 -11.73
N PRO A 83 16.81 -2.49 -12.24
CA PRO A 83 16.58 -1.22 -11.55
C PRO A 83 15.43 -1.26 -10.53
N THR A 84 15.24 -2.37 -9.81
CA THR A 84 14.17 -2.49 -8.81
C THR A 84 14.67 -3.16 -7.53
N MET A 85 14.16 -2.70 -6.38
CA MET A 85 14.43 -3.34 -5.09
C MET A 85 13.96 -4.80 -5.07
N ARG A 86 12.94 -5.13 -5.85
CA ARG A 86 12.35 -6.46 -5.96
C ARG A 86 13.35 -7.55 -6.38
N SER A 87 14.34 -7.19 -7.15
CA SER A 87 15.36 -8.12 -7.68
C SER A 87 16.69 -8.08 -6.93
N HIS A 88 16.77 -7.28 -5.86
CA HIS A 88 18.02 -7.12 -5.12
C HIS A 88 17.77 -7.04 -3.60
N PHE A 89 18.46 -7.92 -2.85
CA PHE A 89 18.45 -7.93 -1.40
C PHE A 89 19.89 -7.96 -0.85
N ASP A 90 20.37 -6.84 -0.34
CA ASP A 90 21.73 -6.70 0.19
C ASP A 90 21.79 -7.13 1.66
N VAL A 91 22.03 -8.42 1.89
CA VAL A 91 22.13 -9.00 3.23
C VAL A 91 23.18 -8.31 4.10
N PRO A 92 24.45 -8.09 3.65
CA PRO A 92 25.48 -7.43 4.45
C PRO A 92 25.06 -6.03 4.91
N ARG A 93 24.52 -5.23 4.01
CA ARG A 93 24.13 -3.85 4.31
C ARG A 93 22.92 -3.77 5.23
N ILE A 94 21.91 -4.60 5.00
CA ILE A 94 20.73 -4.68 5.87
C ILE A 94 21.15 -5.15 7.26
N LYS A 95 22.03 -6.15 7.37
CA LYS A 95 22.58 -6.59 8.65
C LYS A 95 23.32 -5.47 9.39
N GLU A 96 24.13 -4.67 8.70
CA GLU A 96 24.81 -3.49 9.28
C GLU A 96 23.79 -2.49 9.85
N ILE A 97 22.74 -2.16 9.10
CA ILE A 97 21.67 -1.25 9.54
C ILE A 97 20.98 -1.80 10.79
N LEU A 98 20.54 -3.05 10.73
CA LEU A 98 19.82 -3.69 11.83
C LEU A 98 20.68 -3.86 13.09
N SER A 99 22.01 -3.94 12.95
CA SER A 99 22.91 -3.99 14.12
C SER A 99 22.98 -2.68 14.89
N ARG A 100 22.59 -1.58 14.29
CA ARG A 100 22.54 -0.24 14.92
C ARG A 100 21.21 0.02 15.61
N GLU A 101 20.13 -0.54 15.06
CA GLU A 101 18.75 -0.33 15.52
C GLU A 101 18.10 -1.67 15.87
N LEU A 102 18.10 -2.02 17.12
CA LEU A 102 17.75 -3.37 17.58
C LEU A 102 16.26 -3.60 17.89
N ASP A 103 15.45 -2.55 17.92
CA ASP A 103 14.18 -2.59 18.64
C ASP A 103 12.98 -2.08 17.82
N PHE A 104 12.73 -2.76 16.71
CA PHE A 104 11.51 -2.49 15.92
C PHE A 104 10.31 -3.21 16.53
N ASP A 105 9.21 -2.50 16.71
CA ASP A 105 7.93 -3.10 17.10
C ASP A 105 7.25 -3.77 15.90
N LEU A 106 7.32 -3.10 14.73
CA LEU A 106 6.63 -3.50 13.52
C LEU A 106 7.57 -3.42 12.30
N VAL A 107 7.29 -4.25 11.32
CA VAL A 107 7.84 -4.13 9.96
C VAL A 107 6.71 -3.95 8.98
N MET A 108 6.69 -2.81 8.29
CA MET A 108 5.82 -2.53 7.17
C MET A 108 6.60 -2.79 5.87
N THR A 109 6.21 -3.78 5.11
CA THR A 109 6.90 -4.10 3.86
C THR A 109 5.96 -4.17 2.67
N HIS A 110 6.45 -3.67 1.53
CA HIS A 110 5.78 -3.72 0.23
C HIS A 110 6.39 -4.77 -0.70
N LEU A 111 7.34 -5.56 -0.16
CA LEU A 111 8.08 -6.60 -0.90
C LEU A 111 7.91 -7.96 -0.21
N PRO A 112 6.79 -8.63 -0.43
CA PRO A 112 6.58 -9.97 0.13
C PRO A 112 7.68 -10.96 -0.25
N GLU A 113 8.24 -10.85 -1.45
CA GLU A 113 9.33 -11.70 -1.96
C GLU A 113 10.55 -11.69 -1.05
N HIS A 114 10.83 -10.58 -0.37
CA HIS A 114 11.98 -10.42 0.52
C HIS A 114 11.69 -10.73 1.98
N THR A 115 10.46 -11.07 2.33
CA THR A 115 10.04 -11.23 3.74
C THR A 115 10.87 -12.27 4.48
N HIS A 116 11.04 -13.46 3.91
CA HIS A 116 11.84 -14.51 4.56
C HIS A 116 13.30 -14.10 4.74
N ALA A 117 13.90 -13.46 3.74
CA ALA A 117 15.27 -12.98 3.83
C ALA A 117 15.41 -11.90 4.90
N LEU A 118 14.47 -10.93 4.95
CA LEU A 118 14.47 -9.87 5.94
C LEU A 118 14.26 -10.41 7.36
N LYS A 119 13.28 -11.31 7.58
CA LYS A 119 13.07 -11.98 8.87
C LYS A 119 14.31 -12.73 9.33
N ASN A 120 14.93 -13.48 8.43
CA ASN A 120 16.13 -14.26 8.74
C ASN A 120 17.30 -13.36 9.13
N VAL A 121 17.55 -12.28 8.39
CA VAL A 121 18.59 -11.31 8.73
C VAL A 121 18.28 -10.63 10.06
N MET A 122 17.03 -10.20 10.30
CA MET A 122 16.62 -9.60 11.57
C MET A 122 16.84 -10.56 12.72
N TYR A 123 16.35 -11.79 12.62
CA TYR A 123 16.51 -12.80 13.67
C TYR A 123 17.98 -13.07 13.99
N ASN A 124 18.81 -13.28 12.96
CA ASN A 124 20.23 -13.59 13.16
C ASN A 124 21.06 -12.39 13.65
N THR A 125 20.58 -11.16 13.47
CA THR A 125 21.30 -9.95 13.87
C THR A 125 20.85 -9.45 15.24
N THR A 126 19.53 -9.45 15.48
CA THR A 126 18.93 -8.81 16.66
C THR A 126 18.29 -9.83 17.60
N HIS A 127 18.16 -11.08 17.20
CA HIS A 127 17.36 -12.11 17.87
C HIS A 127 15.92 -11.69 18.15
N HIS A 128 15.43 -10.74 17.38
CA HIS A 128 14.13 -10.10 17.50
C HIS A 128 13.26 -10.40 16.28
N GLU A 129 12.00 -10.71 16.49
CA GLU A 129 11.01 -10.97 15.45
C GLU A 129 9.85 -9.98 15.59
N PRO A 130 9.95 -8.80 14.96
CA PRO A 130 8.83 -7.88 14.92
C PRO A 130 7.64 -8.47 14.17
N LYS A 131 6.45 -7.90 14.37
CA LYS A 131 5.28 -8.25 13.59
C LYS A 131 5.40 -7.64 12.20
N PHE A 132 5.07 -8.43 11.17
CA PHE A 132 5.08 -8.00 9.78
C PHE A 132 3.68 -7.68 9.31
N PHE A 133 3.53 -6.57 8.64
CA PHE A 133 2.34 -6.22 7.86
C PHE A 133 2.79 -5.44 6.62
N GLY A 134 1.90 -5.23 5.67
CA GLY A 134 2.32 -4.51 4.48
C GLY A 134 1.19 -4.07 3.57
N TYR A 135 1.57 -3.40 2.50
CA TYR A 135 0.72 -2.99 1.42
C TYR A 135 1.33 -3.44 0.09
N CYS A 136 0.67 -4.35 -0.61
CA CYS A 136 1.16 -4.86 -1.88
C CYS A 136 0.15 -4.56 -2.99
N HIS A 137 0.46 -3.59 -3.85
CA HIS A 137 -0.40 -3.24 -4.98
C HIS A 137 0.01 -3.93 -6.29
N TRP A 138 1.10 -4.71 -6.27
CA TRP A 138 1.60 -5.43 -7.43
C TRP A 138 1.75 -6.91 -7.14
N TRP A 139 1.08 -7.73 -7.96
CA TRP A 139 1.13 -9.18 -7.83
C TRP A 139 1.45 -9.82 -9.18
N ASP A 140 2.30 -10.85 -9.19
CA ASP A 140 2.63 -11.63 -10.38
C ASP A 140 1.54 -12.67 -10.69
N VAL A 141 0.35 -12.20 -11.00
CA VAL A 141 -0.77 -13.04 -11.39
C VAL A 141 -0.69 -13.36 -12.88
N LYS A 142 -0.87 -14.62 -13.25
CA LYS A 142 -0.87 -15.08 -14.65
C LYS A 142 -1.93 -14.30 -15.46
N ASP A 143 -1.61 -14.06 -16.72
CA ASP A 143 -2.43 -13.35 -17.72
C ASP A 143 -2.57 -11.85 -17.50
N VAL A 144 -1.98 -11.31 -16.44
CA VAL A 144 -1.99 -9.89 -16.12
C VAL A 144 -0.68 -9.21 -16.50
N VAL A 145 0.47 -9.90 -16.34
CA VAL A 145 1.81 -9.37 -16.68
C VAL A 145 2.72 -10.41 -17.29
N ALA A 146 3.96 -9.97 -17.62
CA ALA A 146 5.10 -10.88 -17.79
C ALA A 146 5.25 -11.72 -16.51
N TRP A 147 4.57 -12.86 -16.52
CA TRP A 147 4.34 -13.69 -15.35
C TRP A 147 5.56 -14.52 -14.99
N SER A 148 5.93 -14.49 -13.73
CA SER A 148 6.88 -15.41 -13.15
C SER A 148 6.20 -16.25 -12.07
N LYS A 149 6.09 -17.55 -12.30
CA LYS A 149 5.55 -18.49 -11.30
C LYS A 149 6.35 -18.46 -10.01
N ASP A 150 7.67 -18.36 -10.12
CA ASP A 150 8.55 -18.35 -8.95
C ASP A 150 8.39 -17.06 -8.13
N SER A 151 8.27 -15.91 -8.80
CA SER A 151 7.98 -14.65 -8.13
C SER A 151 6.63 -14.67 -7.42
N PHE A 152 5.59 -15.23 -8.05
CA PHE A 152 4.29 -15.40 -7.42
C PHE A 152 4.35 -16.30 -6.18
N ILE A 153 5.06 -17.44 -6.26
CA ILE A 153 5.25 -18.34 -5.12
C ILE A 153 5.98 -17.61 -3.98
N GLN A 154 7.03 -16.83 -4.30
CA GLN A 154 7.75 -16.03 -3.30
C GLN A 154 6.86 -14.97 -2.66
N GLN A 155 6.01 -14.29 -3.44
CA GLN A 155 5.03 -13.35 -2.91
C GLN A 155 4.08 -14.02 -1.92
N ILE A 156 3.45 -15.13 -2.33
CA ILE A 156 2.51 -15.84 -1.48
C ILE A 156 3.18 -16.35 -0.20
N THR A 157 4.31 -17.04 -0.32
CA THR A 157 5.03 -17.56 0.85
C THR A 157 5.49 -16.45 1.79
N GLY A 158 5.93 -15.32 1.24
CA GLY A 158 6.31 -14.15 2.04
C GLY A 158 5.13 -13.50 2.76
N VAL A 159 3.99 -13.38 2.09
CA VAL A 159 2.77 -12.83 2.71
C VAL A 159 2.21 -13.71 3.83
N LEU A 160 2.40 -15.01 3.75
CA LEU A 160 2.01 -15.93 4.83
C LEU A 160 2.72 -15.65 6.18
N GLU A 161 3.79 -14.87 6.14
CA GLU A 161 4.50 -14.37 7.33
C GLU A 161 3.95 -13.06 7.88
N TYR A 162 2.97 -12.44 7.20
CA TYR A 162 2.35 -11.20 7.66
C TYR A 162 1.19 -11.48 8.60
N GLU A 163 0.95 -10.53 9.48
CA GLU A 163 -0.29 -10.47 10.26
C GLU A 163 -1.43 -9.91 9.38
N ARG A 164 -1.10 -9.02 8.42
CA ARG A 164 -2.01 -8.44 7.44
C ARG A 164 -1.26 -7.90 6.22
N CYS A 165 -1.84 -8.09 5.05
CA CYS A 165 -1.38 -7.48 3.82
C CYS A 165 -2.54 -6.72 3.16
N TYR A 166 -2.39 -5.41 3.05
CA TYR A 166 -3.33 -4.58 2.31
C TYR A 166 -3.07 -4.66 0.82
N LEU A 167 -4.12 -4.61 0.03
CA LEU A 167 -4.10 -4.55 -1.43
C LEU A 167 -5.24 -3.68 -1.96
N ASN A 168 -5.15 -3.23 -3.20
CA ASN A 168 -6.00 -2.13 -3.69
C ASN A 168 -7.50 -2.43 -3.70
N THR A 169 -7.91 -3.63 -4.11
CA THR A 169 -9.31 -3.95 -4.41
C THR A 169 -9.66 -5.38 -4.04
N GLN A 170 -10.94 -5.67 -3.83
CA GLN A 170 -11.43 -7.03 -3.69
C GLN A 170 -11.17 -7.84 -4.99
N HIS A 171 -11.35 -7.20 -6.15
CA HIS A 171 -10.99 -7.81 -7.44
C HIS A 171 -9.53 -8.30 -7.45
N GLN A 172 -8.59 -7.47 -7.00
CA GLN A 172 -7.18 -7.87 -6.94
C GLN A 172 -6.96 -9.04 -5.96
N LYS A 173 -7.64 -9.04 -4.80
CA LYS A 173 -7.62 -10.17 -3.86
C LYS A 173 -8.11 -11.45 -4.53
N ASP A 174 -9.22 -11.38 -5.25
CA ASP A 174 -9.82 -12.54 -5.91
C ASP A 174 -8.89 -13.10 -7.00
N LEU A 175 -8.24 -12.25 -7.78
CA LEU A 175 -7.22 -12.66 -8.75
C LEU A 175 -6.07 -13.42 -8.07
N VAL A 176 -5.53 -12.88 -6.97
CA VAL A 176 -4.44 -13.49 -6.21
C VAL A 176 -4.87 -14.84 -5.63
N ILE A 177 -6.02 -14.90 -4.97
CA ILE A 177 -6.58 -16.14 -4.38
C ILE A 177 -6.84 -17.19 -5.46
N ASN A 178 -7.45 -16.81 -6.58
CA ASN A 178 -7.75 -17.75 -7.67
C ASN A 178 -6.47 -18.29 -8.32
N GLN A 179 -5.41 -17.49 -8.41
CA GLN A 179 -4.12 -17.97 -8.86
C GLN A 179 -3.45 -18.88 -7.82
N ALA A 180 -3.53 -18.53 -6.52
CA ALA A 180 -2.97 -19.30 -5.43
C ALA A 180 -3.60 -20.70 -5.31
N LYS A 181 -4.91 -20.84 -5.51
CA LYS A 181 -5.62 -22.13 -5.53
C LYS A 181 -5.05 -23.15 -6.53
N LYS A 182 -4.36 -22.68 -7.58
CA LYS A 182 -3.72 -23.56 -8.58
C LYS A 182 -2.42 -24.18 -8.08
N THR A 183 -1.87 -23.70 -6.96
CA THR A 183 -0.52 -24.08 -6.51
C THR A 183 -0.45 -24.49 -5.05
N PHE A 184 -1.34 -23.93 -4.20
CA PHE A 184 -1.31 -24.10 -2.75
C PHE A 184 -2.53 -24.90 -2.28
N ASN A 185 -2.42 -25.54 -1.10
CA ASN A 185 -3.49 -26.30 -0.47
C ASN A 185 -4.54 -25.37 0.20
N ASP A 186 -5.68 -25.96 0.58
CA ASP A 186 -6.81 -25.22 1.15
C ASP A 186 -6.46 -24.48 2.45
N ASP A 187 -5.65 -25.06 3.33
CA ASP A 187 -5.23 -24.39 4.57
C ASP A 187 -4.47 -23.10 4.28
N THR A 188 -3.60 -23.12 3.26
CA THR A 188 -2.89 -21.93 2.78
C THR A 188 -3.86 -20.88 2.22
N ILE A 189 -4.86 -21.32 1.46
CA ILE A 189 -5.86 -20.40 0.87
C ILE A 189 -6.72 -19.75 1.96
N ILE A 190 -7.14 -20.53 2.97
CA ILE A 190 -7.87 -19.99 4.13
C ILE A 190 -7.02 -18.90 4.82
N LYS A 191 -5.78 -19.23 5.13
CA LYS A 191 -4.85 -18.26 5.78
C LYS A 191 -4.63 -17.00 4.93
N LEU A 192 -4.48 -17.15 3.60
CA LEU A 192 -4.33 -16.00 2.69
C LEU A 192 -5.58 -15.12 2.69
N ASN A 193 -6.77 -15.70 2.71
CA ASN A 193 -8.03 -14.94 2.78
C ASN A 193 -8.11 -14.07 4.03
N ASP A 194 -7.60 -14.57 5.17
CA ASP A 194 -7.58 -13.81 6.42
C ASP A 194 -6.53 -12.69 6.41
N ILE A 195 -5.37 -12.94 5.78
CA ILE A 195 -4.26 -11.97 5.73
C ILE A 195 -4.52 -10.87 4.71
N LEU A 196 -5.05 -11.21 3.52
CA LEU A 196 -5.26 -10.26 2.43
C LEU A 196 -6.51 -9.42 2.67
N VAL A 197 -6.33 -8.12 2.84
CA VAL A 197 -7.41 -7.17 3.15
C VAL A 197 -7.47 -6.08 2.08
N PRO A 198 -8.55 -6.00 1.31
CA PRO A 198 -8.75 -4.89 0.39
C PRO A 198 -8.78 -3.56 1.14
N GLN A 199 -7.98 -2.62 0.67
CA GLN A 199 -7.95 -1.25 1.15
C GLN A 199 -7.64 -0.32 -0.01
N HIS A 200 -8.63 0.38 -0.48
CA HIS A 200 -8.51 1.28 -1.64
C HIS A 200 -7.43 2.34 -1.39
N LEU A 201 -6.70 2.69 -2.44
CA LEU A 201 -5.89 3.90 -2.43
C LEU A 201 -6.82 5.10 -2.34
N GLY A 202 -6.66 5.89 -1.29
CA GLY A 202 -7.47 7.06 -1.07
C GLY A 202 -6.95 8.28 -1.82
N VAL A 203 -7.71 9.36 -1.70
CA VAL A 203 -7.34 10.71 -2.13
C VAL A 203 -7.29 11.65 -0.93
N ASP A 204 -6.54 12.74 -1.04
CA ASP A 204 -6.60 13.80 -0.03
C ASP A 204 -7.91 14.56 -0.14
N GLU A 205 -8.61 14.70 0.97
CA GLU A 205 -9.82 15.51 1.05
C GLU A 205 -9.60 16.93 0.52
N LYS A 206 -8.45 17.54 0.84
CA LYS A 206 -8.07 18.88 0.36
C LYS A 206 -7.83 19.00 -1.14
N ASP A 207 -7.57 17.88 -1.82
CA ASP A 207 -7.34 17.82 -3.27
C ASP A 207 -8.66 17.61 -4.05
N ILE A 208 -9.77 17.28 -3.33
CA ILE A 208 -11.09 17.17 -3.93
C ILE A 208 -11.66 18.57 -4.10
N VAL A 209 -12.10 18.91 -5.31
CA VAL A 209 -12.71 20.22 -5.56
C VAL A 209 -14.03 20.37 -4.79
N ASP A 210 -14.31 21.57 -4.30
CA ASP A 210 -15.56 21.86 -3.59
C ASP A 210 -16.77 21.94 -4.52
N LYS A 211 -16.53 22.37 -5.77
CA LYS A 211 -17.57 22.58 -6.78
C LYS A 211 -17.08 22.10 -8.14
N ILE A 212 -18.01 21.55 -8.89
CA ILE A 212 -17.79 21.20 -10.29
C ILE A 212 -17.69 22.46 -11.15
N ASN A 213 -17.01 22.35 -12.29
CA ASN A 213 -17.15 23.30 -13.38
C ASN A 213 -18.41 22.92 -14.17
N GLU A 214 -19.45 23.76 -14.10
CA GLU A 214 -20.74 23.50 -14.73
C GLU A 214 -20.72 23.74 -16.26
N THR A 215 -19.72 24.46 -16.75
CA THR A 215 -19.55 24.81 -18.16
C THR A 215 -18.16 24.49 -18.69
N PRO A 216 -17.70 23.23 -18.60
CA PRO A 216 -16.40 22.84 -19.13
C PRO A 216 -16.42 22.81 -20.66
N GLU A 217 -15.22 22.83 -21.25
CA GLU A 217 -15.09 22.60 -22.70
C GLU A 217 -15.43 21.14 -23.03
N LYS A 218 -16.02 20.87 -24.20
CA LYS A 218 -16.30 19.53 -24.70
C LYS A 218 -15.00 18.77 -24.99
N ILE A 219 -14.26 18.43 -23.93
CA ILE A 219 -13.01 17.69 -23.97
C ILE A 219 -13.21 16.33 -23.30
N ILE A 220 -13.03 15.26 -24.05
CA ILE A 220 -12.92 13.89 -23.54
C ILE A 220 -11.48 13.69 -23.07
N VAL A 221 -11.26 13.31 -21.80
CA VAL A 221 -9.92 13.07 -21.31
C VAL A 221 -9.57 11.58 -21.21
N PHE A 222 -8.39 11.25 -21.74
CA PHE A 222 -7.73 9.96 -21.53
C PHE A 222 -6.42 10.22 -20.79
N ASN A 223 -6.46 10.26 -19.49
CA ASN A 223 -5.30 10.57 -18.62
C ASN A 223 -4.53 9.32 -18.17
N HIS A 224 -4.76 8.20 -18.81
CA HIS A 224 -3.95 6.98 -18.67
C HIS A 224 -2.71 7.03 -19.57
N ARG A 225 -1.73 6.14 -19.29
CA ARG A 225 -0.60 5.95 -20.21
C ARG A 225 -1.11 5.42 -21.56
N PRO A 226 -0.66 5.99 -22.69
CA PRO A 226 -1.14 5.60 -24.01
C PRO A 226 -0.42 4.32 -24.49
N ASP A 227 -0.56 3.23 -23.77
CA ASP A 227 0.07 1.94 -24.08
C ASP A 227 -0.96 0.81 -24.26
N THR A 228 -0.45 -0.35 -24.69
CA THR A 228 -1.29 -1.49 -25.08
C THR A 228 -2.09 -2.06 -23.92
N TYR A 229 -1.52 -2.09 -22.70
CA TYR A 229 -2.22 -2.68 -21.57
C TYR A 229 -3.32 -1.75 -21.00
N LYS A 230 -3.32 -0.46 -21.38
CA LYS A 230 -4.39 0.51 -21.11
C LYS A 230 -5.35 0.66 -22.29
N HIS A 231 -5.30 -0.24 -23.27
CA HIS A 231 -6.21 -0.27 -24.41
C HIS A 231 -6.36 1.07 -25.12
N PHE A 232 -5.24 1.81 -25.26
CA PHE A 232 -5.26 3.13 -25.90
C PHE A 232 -5.70 3.09 -27.36
N LYS A 233 -5.39 2.01 -28.09
CA LYS A 233 -5.81 1.86 -29.50
C LYS A 233 -7.32 1.72 -29.63
N GLU A 234 -7.94 0.99 -28.71
CA GLU A 234 -9.38 0.80 -28.64
C GLU A 234 -10.09 2.12 -28.30
N PHE A 235 -9.57 2.88 -27.34
CA PHE A 235 -10.03 4.24 -27.05
C PHE A 235 -9.97 5.14 -28.31
N VAL A 236 -8.87 5.08 -29.06
CA VAL A 236 -8.73 5.86 -30.29
C VAL A 236 -9.77 5.44 -31.35
N ALA A 237 -10.07 4.14 -31.46
CA ALA A 237 -11.09 3.64 -32.40
C ALA A 237 -12.48 4.16 -32.01
N VAL A 238 -12.86 4.14 -30.72
CA VAL A 238 -14.11 4.75 -30.22
C VAL A 238 -14.18 6.23 -30.59
N CYS A 239 -13.09 6.99 -30.40
CA CYS A 239 -13.06 8.41 -30.70
C CYS A 239 -13.06 8.68 -32.20
N ASP A 240 -12.43 7.85 -33.04
CA ASP A 240 -12.46 7.95 -34.51
C ASP A 240 -13.91 7.76 -35.01
N GLU A 241 -14.63 6.73 -34.51
CA GLU A 241 -16.03 6.49 -34.89
C GLU A 241 -16.95 7.62 -34.38
N LEU A 242 -16.76 8.10 -33.15
CA LEU A 242 -17.50 9.23 -32.61
C LEU A 242 -17.27 10.51 -33.46
N TYR A 243 -16.04 10.70 -33.97
CA TYR A 243 -15.70 11.88 -34.80
C TYR A 243 -16.34 11.87 -36.20
N GLU A 244 -16.68 10.71 -36.72
CA GLU A 244 -17.49 10.59 -37.95
C GLU A 244 -18.95 11.03 -37.74
N ILE A 245 -19.46 10.90 -36.50
CA ILE A 245 -20.83 11.27 -36.12
C ILE A 245 -20.91 12.76 -35.75
N ARG A 246 -19.92 13.28 -35.03
CA ARG A 246 -19.89 14.66 -34.50
C ARG A 246 -18.47 15.20 -34.40
N GLN A 247 -18.28 16.50 -34.63
CA GLN A 247 -16.96 17.13 -34.63
C GLN A 247 -16.86 18.31 -33.63
N ASP A 248 -17.77 18.36 -32.65
CA ASP A 248 -17.86 19.44 -31.67
C ASP A 248 -17.13 19.13 -30.34
N PHE A 249 -16.20 18.18 -30.36
CA PHE A 249 -15.40 17.79 -29.22
C PHE A 249 -13.90 17.74 -29.53
N LYS A 250 -13.08 17.73 -28.46
CA LYS A 250 -11.65 17.44 -28.51
C LYS A 250 -11.35 16.27 -27.59
N VAL A 251 -10.19 15.63 -27.80
CA VAL A 251 -9.67 14.58 -26.91
C VAL A 251 -8.35 15.05 -26.32
N TRP A 252 -8.24 15.06 -25.02
CA TRP A 252 -6.99 15.40 -24.33
C TRP A 252 -6.30 14.15 -23.81
N VAL A 253 -5.04 13.94 -24.23
CA VAL A 253 -4.19 12.83 -23.80
C VAL A 253 -2.87 13.40 -23.26
N PRO A 254 -2.79 13.74 -21.95
CA PRO A 254 -1.65 14.47 -21.37
C PRO A 254 -0.31 13.73 -21.49
N LEU A 255 -0.32 12.40 -21.53
CA LEU A 255 0.89 11.58 -21.60
C LEU A 255 1.30 11.17 -23.01
N LEU A 256 0.55 11.57 -24.03
CA LEU A 256 0.91 11.32 -25.43
C LEU A 256 1.93 12.37 -25.89
N PRO A 257 3.08 11.97 -26.44
CA PRO A 257 4.11 12.94 -26.85
C PRO A 257 3.68 13.83 -27.99
N ASN A 258 2.90 13.32 -28.94
CA ASN A 258 2.38 14.06 -30.10
C ASN A 258 0.96 13.60 -30.40
N PRO A 259 0.06 14.51 -30.82
CA PRO A 259 -1.29 14.15 -31.25
C PRO A 259 -1.24 13.31 -32.54
N THR A 260 -2.07 12.28 -32.60
CA THR A 260 -2.17 11.35 -33.75
C THR A 260 -3.44 11.55 -34.58
N ARG A 261 -4.34 12.43 -34.13
CA ARG A 261 -5.62 12.76 -34.77
C ARG A 261 -5.89 14.25 -34.68
N LYS A 262 -6.73 14.76 -35.63
CA LYS A 262 -7.11 16.18 -35.69
C LYS A 262 -7.78 16.70 -34.42
N TYR A 263 -8.57 15.86 -33.78
CA TYR A 263 -9.32 16.17 -32.56
C TYR A 263 -8.47 16.03 -31.28
N MET A 264 -7.27 15.46 -31.38
CA MET A 264 -6.42 15.23 -30.22
C MET A 264 -5.60 16.46 -29.89
N VAL A 265 -5.50 16.72 -28.59
CA VAL A 265 -4.60 17.72 -28.02
C VAL A 265 -3.71 17.05 -26.96
N THR A 266 -2.46 17.51 -26.91
CA THR A 266 -1.50 17.04 -25.91
C THR A 266 -0.82 18.26 -25.32
N THR A 267 -0.65 18.25 -24.01
CA THR A 267 -0.02 19.36 -23.32
C THR A 267 0.74 18.81 -22.12
N LYS A 268 1.81 19.47 -21.72
CA LYS A 268 2.66 19.05 -20.61
C LYS A 268 2.76 20.16 -19.57
N GLY A 269 2.67 19.79 -18.30
CA GLY A 269 2.83 20.71 -17.18
C GLY A 269 3.17 19.94 -15.89
N ASN A 270 3.26 20.67 -14.78
CA ASN A 270 3.38 20.08 -13.46
C ASN A 270 2.02 19.54 -12.97
N LYS A 271 2.00 18.95 -11.77
CA LYS A 271 0.78 18.35 -11.20
C LYS A 271 -0.33 19.36 -10.96
N GLU A 272 -0.01 20.56 -10.50
CA GLU A 272 -0.98 21.62 -10.27
C GLU A 272 -1.64 22.08 -11.57
N TRP A 273 -0.83 22.26 -12.61
CA TRP A 273 -1.34 22.58 -13.94
C TRP A 273 -2.21 21.46 -14.50
N TYR A 274 -1.80 20.19 -14.34
CA TYR A 274 -2.57 19.02 -14.75
C TYR A 274 -3.95 18.98 -14.13
N TYR A 275 -4.08 19.29 -12.82
CA TYR A 275 -5.38 19.33 -12.15
C TYR A 275 -6.26 20.49 -12.67
N LYS A 276 -5.67 21.65 -12.97
CA LYS A 276 -6.41 22.76 -13.58
C LYS A 276 -6.91 22.43 -14.99
N GLU A 277 -6.15 21.65 -15.76
CA GLU A 277 -6.61 21.18 -17.07
C GLU A 277 -7.70 20.10 -16.97
N LEU A 278 -7.62 19.21 -15.97
CA LEU A 278 -8.70 18.26 -15.71
C LEU A 278 -10.03 18.98 -15.46
N GLN A 279 -10.03 20.03 -14.67
CA GLN A 279 -11.27 20.80 -14.38
C GLN A 279 -11.92 21.44 -15.62
N LYS A 280 -11.23 21.51 -16.74
CA LYS A 280 -11.78 21.97 -18.02
C LYS A 280 -12.41 20.85 -18.84
N CYS A 281 -12.15 19.60 -18.48
CA CYS A 281 -12.61 18.44 -19.23
C CYS A 281 -14.08 18.16 -18.98
N TYR A 282 -14.77 17.66 -20.01
CA TYR A 282 -16.19 17.37 -19.99
C TYR A 282 -16.51 16.01 -19.38
N VAL A 283 -15.81 14.99 -19.87
CA VAL A 283 -15.96 13.59 -19.45
C VAL A 283 -14.63 12.85 -19.58
N GLY A 284 -14.38 11.93 -18.67
CA GLY A 284 -13.22 11.04 -18.71
C GLY A 284 -13.56 9.67 -19.29
N PHE A 285 -12.56 9.02 -19.85
CA PHE A 285 -12.65 7.67 -20.37
C PHE A 285 -11.70 6.73 -19.62
N SER A 286 -12.27 5.72 -18.97
CA SER A 286 -11.52 4.68 -18.26
C SER A 286 -11.64 3.35 -19.00
N PRO A 287 -10.60 2.95 -19.75
CA PRO A 287 -10.66 1.77 -20.61
C PRO A 287 -10.56 0.48 -19.79
N LYS A 288 -10.84 -0.64 -20.42
CA LYS A 288 -10.44 -1.95 -19.92
C LYS A 288 -8.97 -1.92 -19.53
N GLN A 289 -8.62 -2.52 -18.41
CA GLN A 289 -7.23 -2.66 -18.00
C GLN A 289 -6.90 -4.14 -17.84
N SER A 290 -5.80 -4.57 -18.45
CA SER A 290 -5.30 -5.94 -18.25
C SER A 290 -4.92 -6.22 -16.79
N TYR A 291 -4.75 -5.15 -16.01
CA TYR A 291 -4.52 -5.17 -14.57
C TYR A 291 -5.67 -4.48 -13.87
N GLY A 292 -6.56 -5.26 -13.31
CA GLY A 292 -7.64 -4.78 -12.45
C GLY A 292 -7.12 -4.37 -11.05
N GLY A 293 -6.29 -3.33 -11.02
CA GLY A 293 -5.81 -2.77 -9.77
C GLY A 293 -6.62 -1.53 -9.39
N TRP A 294 -5.93 -0.46 -9.08
CA TRP A 294 -6.50 0.84 -8.81
C TRP A 294 -6.22 1.82 -9.94
N SER A 295 -7.20 2.63 -10.30
CA SER A 295 -7.03 3.64 -11.35
C SER A 295 -6.82 5.03 -10.76
N VAL A 296 -5.55 5.40 -10.54
CA VAL A 296 -5.19 6.76 -10.09
C VAL A 296 -5.65 7.81 -11.09
N SER A 297 -5.57 7.52 -12.40
CA SER A 297 -6.02 8.44 -13.45
C SER A 297 -7.52 8.78 -13.33
N THR A 298 -8.36 7.77 -13.10
CA THR A 298 -9.80 7.96 -12.92
C THR A 298 -10.08 8.74 -11.63
N THR A 299 -9.43 8.39 -10.51
CA THR A 299 -9.60 9.14 -9.26
C THR A 299 -9.10 10.57 -9.36
N ASP A 300 -8.00 10.84 -10.07
CA ASP A 300 -7.51 12.19 -10.33
C ASP A 300 -8.56 13.04 -11.08
N GLY A 301 -9.23 12.46 -12.07
CA GLY A 301 -10.31 13.16 -12.79
C GLY A 301 -11.54 13.39 -11.90
N MET A 302 -12.04 12.35 -11.24
CA MET A 302 -13.23 12.44 -10.39
C MET A 302 -13.05 13.48 -9.27
N MET A 303 -11.90 13.51 -8.58
CA MET A 303 -11.66 14.50 -7.54
C MET A 303 -11.55 15.95 -8.07
N ASN A 304 -11.33 16.11 -9.39
CA ASN A 304 -11.33 17.39 -10.08
C ASN A 304 -12.68 17.71 -10.76
N GLY A 305 -13.74 16.96 -10.45
CA GLY A 305 -15.10 17.22 -10.92
C GLY A 305 -15.36 16.75 -12.36
N VAL A 306 -14.59 15.79 -12.87
CA VAL A 306 -14.82 15.17 -14.17
C VAL A 306 -15.53 13.85 -13.96
N PRO A 307 -16.74 13.63 -14.49
CA PRO A 307 -17.40 12.33 -14.51
C PRO A 307 -16.69 11.40 -15.49
N TYR A 308 -16.77 10.09 -15.26
CA TYR A 308 -16.10 9.10 -16.10
C TYR A 308 -17.06 8.06 -16.62
N ILE A 309 -16.96 7.73 -17.90
CA ILE A 309 -17.43 6.44 -18.39
C ILE A 309 -16.32 5.41 -18.17
N MET A 310 -16.66 4.25 -17.64
CA MET A 310 -15.70 3.23 -17.22
C MET A 310 -16.03 1.89 -17.88
N TYR A 311 -15.01 1.12 -18.26
CA TYR A 311 -15.25 -0.24 -18.74
C TYR A 311 -15.92 -1.07 -17.62
N ASP A 312 -16.91 -1.88 -17.96
CA ASP A 312 -17.64 -2.70 -17.02
C ASP A 312 -16.75 -3.83 -16.47
N ASP A 313 -16.04 -3.53 -15.39
CA ASP A 313 -15.20 -4.48 -14.66
C ASP A 313 -15.28 -4.21 -13.15
N THR A 314 -15.23 -5.27 -12.37
CA THR A 314 -15.45 -5.25 -10.92
C THR A 314 -14.60 -4.22 -10.19
N TYR A 315 -13.36 -3.99 -10.60
CA TYR A 315 -12.49 -3.00 -9.92
C TYR A 315 -12.91 -1.55 -10.17
N TYR A 316 -13.61 -1.23 -11.27
CA TYR A 316 -14.17 0.10 -11.48
C TYR A 316 -15.45 0.31 -10.66
N HIS A 317 -16.26 -0.74 -10.46
CA HIS A 317 -17.39 -0.69 -9.52
C HIS A 317 -16.91 -0.43 -8.09
N GLU A 318 -15.77 -1.00 -7.69
CA GLU A 318 -15.17 -0.68 -6.38
C GLU A 318 -14.66 0.76 -6.29
N LEU A 319 -14.25 1.34 -7.42
CA LEU A 319 -13.77 2.72 -7.48
C LEU A 319 -14.93 3.72 -7.44
N ASN A 320 -16.01 3.44 -8.16
CA ASN A 320 -17.24 4.24 -8.16
C ASN A 320 -18.44 3.36 -8.59
N GLU A 321 -19.19 2.82 -7.63
CA GLU A 321 -20.34 1.96 -7.93
C GLU A 321 -21.51 2.70 -8.61
N MET A 322 -21.53 4.03 -8.53
CA MET A 322 -22.58 4.89 -9.09
C MET A 322 -22.20 5.45 -10.46
N GLY A 323 -21.07 5.07 -11.04
CA GLY A 323 -20.60 5.58 -12.32
C GLY A 323 -21.28 4.93 -13.51
N ASP A 324 -21.03 5.47 -14.70
CA ASP A 324 -21.51 4.92 -15.97
C ASP A 324 -20.53 3.88 -16.54
N PHE A 325 -21.04 2.70 -16.88
CA PHE A 325 -20.24 1.59 -17.36
C PHE A 325 -20.56 1.23 -18.80
N PHE A 326 -19.53 0.84 -19.57
CA PHE A 326 -19.66 0.34 -20.93
C PHE A 326 -18.99 -1.03 -21.09
N GLU A 327 -19.58 -1.91 -21.89
CA GLU A 327 -19.06 -3.25 -22.16
C GLU A 327 -18.31 -3.32 -23.50
N ASP A 328 -18.65 -2.45 -24.45
CA ASP A 328 -18.13 -2.43 -25.81
C ASP A 328 -18.04 -1.01 -26.40
N ASP A 329 -17.46 -0.89 -27.58
CA ASP A 329 -17.25 0.39 -28.26
C ASP A 329 -18.59 1.10 -28.56
N HIS A 330 -19.63 0.35 -28.88
CA HIS A 330 -20.95 0.93 -29.19
C HIS A 330 -21.58 1.59 -27.96
N THR A 331 -21.60 0.91 -26.83
CA THR A 331 -22.10 1.45 -25.56
C THR A 331 -21.23 2.62 -25.08
N ALA A 332 -19.92 2.57 -25.29
CA ALA A 332 -19.03 3.70 -24.99
C ALA A 332 -19.38 4.95 -25.81
N ILE A 333 -19.64 4.79 -27.12
CA ILE A 333 -20.04 5.89 -28.00
C ILE A 333 -21.40 6.45 -27.59
N GLN A 334 -22.37 5.60 -27.24
CA GLN A 334 -23.68 6.05 -26.76
C GLN A 334 -23.56 6.89 -25.48
N LEU A 335 -22.81 6.43 -24.49
CA LEU A 335 -22.57 7.18 -23.26
C LEU A 335 -21.86 8.51 -23.52
N LEU A 336 -20.79 8.51 -24.35
CA LEU A 336 -20.10 9.75 -24.71
C LEU A 336 -21.04 10.75 -25.40
N ASN A 337 -21.93 10.29 -26.31
CA ASN A 337 -22.94 11.15 -26.92
C ASN A 337 -23.90 11.71 -25.87
N THR A 338 -24.42 10.89 -24.96
CA THR A 338 -25.29 11.32 -23.86
C THR A 338 -24.64 12.45 -23.06
N TYR A 339 -23.40 12.23 -22.61
CA TYR A 339 -22.66 13.29 -21.90
C TYR A 339 -22.51 14.58 -22.72
N LEU A 340 -22.10 14.47 -23.99
CA LEU A 340 -21.83 15.64 -24.84
C LEU A 340 -23.10 16.40 -25.24
N ASP A 341 -24.27 15.77 -25.20
CA ASP A 341 -25.56 16.35 -25.58
C ASP A 341 -26.37 16.85 -24.37
N ASP A 342 -26.14 16.30 -23.17
CA ASP A 342 -26.89 16.63 -21.96
C ASP A 342 -25.96 17.21 -20.85
N PRO A 343 -25.80 18.53 -20.79
CA PRO A 343 -25.03 19.20 -19.75
C PRO A 343 -25.57 19.01 -18.32
N GLU A 344 -26.88 18.85 -18.16
CA GLU A 344 -27.50 18.66 -16.84
C GLU A 344 -27.14 17.27 -16.31
N TYR A 345 -27.30 16.24 -17.12
CA TYR A 345 -26.87 14.89 -16.82
C TYR A 345 -25.36 14.84 -16.46
N ARG A 346 -24.51 15.44 -17.30
CA ARG A 346 -23.06 15.54 -17.03
C ARG A 346 -22.77 16.16 -15.66
N ASN A 347 -23.46 17.24 -15.32
CA ASN A 347 -23.23 17.95 -14.06
C ASN A 347 -23.71 17.13 -12.85
N GLU A 348 -24.82 16.41 -13.00
CA GLU A 348 -25.32 15.48 -11.99
C GLU A 348 -24.31 14.39 -11.70
N GLU A 349 -23.79 13.71 -12.73
CA GLU A 349 -22.81 12.63 -12.61
C GLU A 349 -21.47 13.14 -12.03
N ALA A 350 -21.03 14.33 -12.41
CA ALA A 350 -19.84 14.95 -11.82
C ALA A 350 -20.02 15.22 -10.31
N SER A 351 -21.20 15.66 -9.90
CA SER A 351 -21.51 15.90 -8.48
C SER A 351 -21.54 14.58 -7.69
N LYS A 352 -22.20 13.55 -8.23
CA LYS A 352 -22.21 12.20 -7.65
C LYS A 352 -20.79 11.66 -7.46
N ALA A 353 -19.92 11.84 -8.45
CA ALA A 353 -18.54 11.41 -8.36
C ALA A 353 -17.76 12.11 -7.23
N ILE A 354 -17.92 13.43 -7.07
CA ILE A 354 -17.33 14.19 -5.95
C ILE A 354 -17.85 13.69 -4.60
N ASP A 355 -19.16 13.51 -4.47
CA ASP A 355 -19.77 13.03 -3.23
C ASP A 355 -19.27 11.61 -2.88
N TRP A 356 -19.15 10.75 -3.87
CA TRP A 356 -18.56 9.42 -3.70
C TRP A 356 -17.11 9.53 -3.19
N MET A 357 -16.28 10.37 -3.82
CA MET A 357 -14.89 10.58 -3.42
C MET A 357 -14.80 11.04 -1.96
N LYS A 358 -15.60 12.03 -1.57
CA LYS A 358 -15.62 12.57 -0.20
C LYS A 358 -16.09 11.56 0.85
N ASN A 359 -17.03 10.70 0.50
CA ASN A 359 -17.64 9.77 1.46
C ASN A 359 -16.98 8.40 1.54
N LYS A 360 -16.27 7.97 0.49
CA LYS A 360 -15.75 6.59 0.38
C LYS A 360 -14.24 6.48 0.19
N LEU A 361 -13.61 7.51 -0.38
CA LEU A 361 -12.23 7.41 -0.83
C LEU A 361 -11.27 8.39 -0.14
N VAL A 362 -11.65 8.99 0.99
CA VAL A 362 -10.75 9.85 1.75
C VAL A 362 -9.64 9.00 2.39
N TYR A 363 -8.41 9.37 2.09
CA TYR A 363 -7.22 8.61 2.51
C TYR A 363 -7.05 8.56 4.03
N LYS A 364 -7.46 9.62 4.73
CA LYS A 364 -7.36 9.72 6.19
C LYS A 364 -8.10 8.59 6.90
N ASP A 365 -9.29 8.21 6.44
CA ASP A 365 -10.06 7.13 7.05
C ASP A 365 -9.35 5.78 6.91
N LYS A 366 -8.71 5.56 5.74
CA LYS A 366 -7.92 4.36 5.51
C LYS A 366 -6.68 4.29 6.40
N MET A 367 -6.07 5.44 6.69
CA MET A 367 -4.95 5.51 7.62
C MET A 367 -5.38 5.30 9.07
N LEU A 368 -6.56 5.74 9.47
CA LEU A 368 -7.13 5.44 10.79
C LEU A 368 -7.34 3.92 10.99
N GLU A 369 -7.89 3.23 9.99
CA GLU A 369 -8.01 1.77 10.02
C GLU A 369 -6.64 1.06 10.16
N MET A 370 -5.65 1.50 9.41
CA MET A 370 -4.28 0.96 9.47
C MET A 370 -3.65 1.22 10.85
N LEU A 371 -3.78 2.45 11.37
CA LEU A 371 -3.25 2.83 12.68
C LEU A 371 -3.85 1.99 13.80
N PHE A 372 -5.17 1.81 13.79
CA PHE A 372 -5.86 0.97 14.76
C PHE A 372 -5.33 -0.47 14.74
N TYR A 373 -5.05 -1.00 13.55
CA TYR A 373 -4.47 -2.33 13.41
C TYR A 373 -3.01 -2.39 13.91
N MET A 374 -2.20 -1.38 13.60
CA MET A 374 -0.84 -1.25 14.13
C MET A 374 -0.83 -1.25 15.65
N ASP A 375 -1.71 -0.48 16.28
CA ASP A 375 -1.85 -0.42 17.73
C ASP A 375 -2.19 -1.77 18.33
N ARG A 376 -3.13 -2.50 17.73
CA ARG A 376 -3.45 -3.85 18.18
C ARG A 376 -2.24 -4.76 18.15
N LEU A 377 -1.45 -4.74 17.07
CA LEU A 377 -0.23 -5.54 16.96
C LEU A 377 0.82 -5.16 18.01
N VAL A 378 0.97 -3.86 18.30
CA VAL A 378 1.91 -3.37 19.33
C VAL A 378 1.43 -3.75 20.72
N ILE A 379 0.14 -3.58 21.02
CA ILE A 379 -0.47 -3.96 22.30
C ILE A 379 -0.31 -5.46 22.52
N GLU A 380 -0.65 -6.31 21.57
CA GLU A 380 -0.47 -7.76 21.66
C GLU A 380 0.98 -8.14 21.94
N THR A 381 1.93 -7.42 21.35
CA THR A 381 3.36 -7.63 21.58
C THR A 381 3.80 -7.18 22.97
N ARG A 382 3.28 -6.05 23.44
CA ARG A 382 3.68 -5.42 24.72
C ARG A 382 2.89 -5.95 25.92
N ALA A 383 1.67 -6.42 25.72
CA ALA A 383 0.81 -6.97 26.78
C ALA A 383 1.43 -8.15 27.54
N VAL A 384 2.37 -8.85 26.90
CA VAL A 384 3.15 -9.91 27.58
C VAL A 384 3.94 -9.39 28.78
N LYS A 385 4.35 -8.10 28.76
CA LYS A 385 5.15 -7.49 29.85
C LYS A 385 4.41 -7.37 31.17
N ASP A 386 3.09 -7.26 31.11
CA ASP A 386 2.24 -7.04 32.29
C ASP A 386 1.66 -8.36 32.84
N THR A 387 1.95 -9.49 32.17
CA THR A 387 1.50 -10.79 32.67
C THR A 387 2.30 -11.24 33.89
N ASP A 388 1.65 -11.89 34.86
CA ASP A 388 2.31 -12.47 36.02
C ASP A 388 3.42 -13.43 35.58
N ARG A 389 3.20 -14.20 34.52
CA ARG A 389 4.23 -15.08 33.92
C ARG A 389 5.49 -14.35 33.50
N PHE A 390 5.33 -13.16 32.90
CA PHE A 390 6.50 -12.35 32.51
C PHE A 390 7.24 -11.83 33.75
N LYS A 391 6.52 -11.38 34.77
CA LYS A 391 7.08 -10.94 36.04
C LYS A 391 7.83 -12.08 36.73
N ASP A 392 7.25 -13.28 36.75
CA ASP A 392 7.90 -14.48 37.28
C ASP A 392 9.22 -14.80 36.54
N ILE A 393 9.21 -14.74 35.20
CA ILE A 393 10.42 -14.96 34.38
C ILE A 393 11.50 -13.94 34.76
N VAL A 394 11.15 -12.65 34.86
CA VAL A 394 12.09 -11.59 35.23
C VAL A 394 12.69 -11.85 36.63
N GLU A 395 11.86 -12.20 37.58
CA GLU A 395 12.31 -12.49 38.97
C GLU A 395 13.17 -13.75 39.03
N TRP A 396 12.85 -14.77 38.24
CA TRP A 396 13.70 -15.97 38.16
C TRP A 396 15.08 -15.66 37.54
N ILE A 397 15.14 -14.83 36.51
CA ILE A 397 16.42 -14.42 35.90
C ILE A 397 17.21 -13.59 36.91
N LYS A 398 16.56 -12.67 37.61
CA LYS A 398 17.15 -11.83 38.64
C LYS A 398 17.71 -12.69 39.81
N THR A 399 16.94 -13.62 40.33
CA THR A 399 17.31 -14.49 41.43
C THR A 399 18.44 -15.45 41.06
N ALA A 400 18.41 -16.01 39.84
CA ALA A 400 19.41 -16.94 39.39
C ALA A 400 20.68 -16.25 38.80
N GLY A 401 20.63 -14.93 38.59
CA GLY A 401 21.67 -14.18 37.88
C GLY A 401 21.68 -14.44 36.39
N LYS A 402 21.36 -15.67 35.94
CA LYS A 402 21.18 -16.05 34.54
C LYS A 402 20.23 -17.25 34.41
N LEU A 403 19.46 -17.28 33.32
CA LEU A 403 18.66 -18.44 32.91
C LEU A 403 18.71 -18.65 31.41
N SER A 404 18.72 -19.91 30.96
CA SER A 404 18.56 -20.22 29.55
C SER A 404 17.08 -20.22 29.14
N LYS A 405 16.81 -20.06 27.83
CA LYS A 405 15.47 -20.26 27.27
C LYS A 405 14.88 -21.62 27.68
N LYS A 406 15.71 -22.66 27.70
CA LYS A 406 15.28 -24.03 28.05
C LYS A 406 14.81 -24.07 29.49
N ASP A 407 15.60 -23.51 30.45
CA ASP A 407 15.24 -23.48 31.87
C ASP A 407 13.93 -22.73 32.11
N ILE A 408 13.72 -21.62 31.41
CA ILE A 408 12.47 -20.82 31.52
C ILE A 408 11.27 -21.61 31.03
N ILE A 409 11.39 -22.24 29.82
CA ILE A 409 10.32 -23.05 29.23
C ILE A 409 9.97 -24.23 30.15
N GLU A 410 10.97 -24.88 30.72
CA GLU A 410 10.79 -26.01 31.66
C GLU A 410 10.08 -25.59 32.95
N ARG A 411 10.49 -24.45 33.56
CA ARG A 411 9.83 -23.89 34.74
C ARG A 411 8.38 -23.48 34.50
N LEU A 412 8.06 -23.02 33.29
CA LEU A 412 6.70 -22.67 32.92
C LEU A 412 5.82 -23.89 32.58
N GLY A 413 6.41 -25.08 32.55
CA GLY A 413 5.70 -26.30 32.14
C GLY A 413 5.21 -26.26 30.69
N TRP A 414 5.87 -25.51 29.83
CA TRP A 414 5.43 -25.30 28.47
C TRP A 414 5.81 -26.47 27.55
N GLY A 415 4.80 -27.07 26.92
CA GLY A 415 4.97 -28.07 25.87
C GLY A 415 5.34 -27.47 24.51
N ARG A 416 5.50 -28.35 23.50
CA ARG A 416 5.69 -27.93 22.11
C ARG A 416 4.46 -27.15 21.63
N GLY A 417 4.66 -25.97 21.07
CA GLY A 417 3.61 -25.14 20.46
C GLY A 417 3.35 -23.80 21.15
N ILE A 418 3.94 -23.52 22.30
CA ILE A 418 3.79 -22.20 22.93
C ILE A 418 4.66 -21.17 22.21
N LYS A 419 4.05 -20.03 21.86
CA LYS A 419 4.73 -18.91 21.24
C LYS A 419 5.69 -18.25 22.24
N TRP A 420 6.98 -18.60 22.18
CA TRP A 420 8.04 -17.99 23.00
C TRP A 420 8.39 -16.56 22.57
N THR A 421 8.25 -16.24 21.30
CA THR A 421 8.65 -14.97 20.68
C THR A 421 8.18 -13.73 21.44
N PRO A 422 6.90 -13.59 21.88
CA PRO A 422 6.46 -12.43 22.62
C PRO A 422 7.19 -12.23 23.95
N TYR A 423 7.42 -13.32 24.70
CA TYR A 423 8.14 -13.28 25.98
C TYR A 423 9.62 -12.92 25.79
N ARG A 424 10.27 -13.50 24.77
CA ARG A 424 11.64 -13.15 24.41
C ARG A 424 11.75 -11.66 24.11
N ARG A 425 10.84 -11.12 23.27
CA ARG A 425 10.83 -9.70 22.93
C ARG A 425 10.65 -8.84 24.18
N ALA A 426 9.74 -9.20 25.07
CA ALA A 426 9.55 -8.49 26.33
C ALA A 426 10.80 -8.52 27.22
N LEU A 427 11.51 -9.66 27.27
CA LEU A 427 12.77 -9.79 28.01
C LEU A 427 13.88 -8.92 27.42
N MET A 428 14.04 -8.92 26.09
CA MET A 428 15.05 -8.10 25.39
C MET A 428 14.81 -6.60 25.55
N ASN A 429 13.56 -6.19 25.76
CA ASN A 429 13.19 -4.80 26.02
C ASN A 429 13.14 -4.45 27.52
N HIS A 430 13.49 -5.38 28.40
CA HIS A 430 13.54 -5.09 29.83
C HIS A 430 14.83 -4.34 30.18
N PRO A 431 14.78 -3.23 30.93
CA PRO A 431 15.94 -2.37 31.16
C PRO A 431 17.13 -3.07 31.85
N ASN A 432 16.85 -4.11 32.59
CA ASN A 432 17.85 -4.84 33.41
C ASN A 432 18.14 -6.25 32.88
N ILE A 433 17.64 -6.63 31.70
CA ILE A 433 17.91 -7.94 31.13
C ILE A 433 18.64 -7.78 29.80
N TYR A 434 19.68 -8.59 29.60
CA TYR A 434 20.40 -8.70 28.36
C TYR A 434 20.66 -10.18 28.05
N ASP A 435 20.76 -10.52 26.79
CA ASP A 435 21.17 -11.85 26.40
C ASP A 435 22.63 -11.86 25.92
N VAL A 436 23.27 -13.02 26.03
CA VAL A 436 24.59 -13.27 25.47
C VAL A 436 24.42 -14.27 24.34
N ASN A 437 24.81 -13.84 23.15
CA ASN A 437 24.69 -14.61 21.92
C ASN A 437 25.49 -15.93 21.96
N GLY A 438 24.80 -17.03 21.73
CA GLY A 438 25.36 -18.36 21.62
C GLY A 438 24.35 -19.34 21.03
N SER A 439 24.77 -20.58 20.78
CA SER A 439 23.87 -21.66 20.30
C SER A 439 22.72 -21.96 21.26
N THR A 440 22.86 -21.54 22.53
CA THR A 440 21.78 -21.56 23.53
C THR A 440 21.72 -20.19 24.17
N PRO A 441 20.68 -19.37 23.91
CA PRO A 441 20.60 -18.03 24.47
C PRO A 441 20.40 -18.09 26.00
N TYR A 442 21.21 -17.30 26.71
CA TYR A 442 21.07 -17.04 28.14
C TYR A 442 20.64 -15.60 28.38
N TYR A 443 19.73 -15.40 29.32
CA TYR A 443 19.29 -14.11 29.76
C TYR A 443 19.93 -13.80 31.12
N TYR A 444 20.56 -12.64 31.24
CA TYR A 444 21.25 -12.17 32.42
C TYR A 444 20.53 -10.96 32.99
N TYR A 445 20.53 -10.85 34.34
CA TYR A 445 20.02 -9.68 35.02
C TYR A 445 21.18 -8.73 35.36
N LYS A 446 21.03 -7.47 35.03
CA LYS A 446 21.97 -6.41 35.41
C LYS A 446 21.43 -5.71 36.64
N TYR A 447 22.15 -5.83 37.73
CA TYR A 447 21.85 -5.17 39.00
C TYR A 447 22.17 -3.69 38.95
#